data_7644f41e5173c41572fb93802cf41bf4
#
_entry.id   7644f41e5173c41572fb93802cf41bf4
#
_cell.length_a   1.000
_cell.length_b   1.000
_cell.length_c   1.000
_cell.angle_alpha   90.00
_cell.angle_beta   90.00
_cell.angle_gamma   90.00
#
_symmetry.space_group_name_H-M   'P 1'
#
loop_
_entity.id
_entity.type
_entity.pdbx_description
1 polymer ?
#
loop_
_entity_poly.entity_id
_entity_poly.type
_entity_poly.pdbx_seq_one_letter_code
_entity_poly.pdbx_strand_id
1 'polypeptide(L)'
;MNKPMRISHPLLNITNNALIDLPSPSNISLWWNFGSLLGLCLLIQTITGIFLAMHYTPNIEMAFNSINHICRNVNYGWLMRTLHANGASFFFICIYIHIGRGMYYKSYKLFHTWMTGVVILFLTMMTAFLGYVLPWGQMSFWGATVITNLLSAIPYLGTMLVQWMWGGFAIDNATLTRFFALHFLMPFMIMAMMMIHLLFLHQTGSNNPLGMNSNLDKIPFHPYFSFKDIMGFIMLIFLLTILTLTSPYYLSDPDNFIPANPLVTPIHIQPEWYFLFAYAILRSIPNKLGGVIALILSILILISLPMTNKSKIQSMKFYPINQFMFWMFLIIMILLTWIGMRPVEDPYIMTGQILTTLYFLYFIINPFMNKLWDNLIF
;
A
#
# COMPACT_ATOMS: atom_id res chain seq x y z
N MET A 1 -31.19 37.71 2.81
CA MET A 1 -30.65 36.63 3.64
C MET A 1 -29.13 36.58 3.49
N ASN A 2 -28.40 36.69 4.58
CA ASN A 2 -26.93 36.60 4.52
C ASN A 2 -26.57 35.11 4.23
N LYS A 3 -25.73 34.90 3.20
CA LYS A 3 -25.21 33.55 2.92
C LYS A 3 -24.37 33.06 4.11
N PRO A 4 -24.48 31.76 4.51
CA PRO A 4 -23.66 31.21 5.57
C PRO A 4 -22.16 31.41 5.28
N MET A 5 -21.35 31.63 6.32
CA MET A 5 -19.91 31.89 6.20
C MET A 5 -19.17 30.77 5.46
N ARG A 6 -19.60 29.51 5.63
CA ARG A 6 -19.02 28.34 4.91
C ARG A 6 -19.14 28.43 3.38
N ILE A 7 -20.13 29.19 2.85
CA ILE A 7 -20.37 29.37 1.41
C ILE A 7 -19.74 30.68 0.93
N SER A 8 -19.73 31.73 1.77
CA SER A 8 -19.27 33.05 1.37
C SER A 8 -17.76 33.25 1.47
N HIS A 9 -17.09 32.57 2.42
CA HIS A 9 -15.64 32.68 2.58
C HIS A 9 -14.89 31.75 1.60
N PRO A 10 -13.93 32.23 0.78
CA PRO A 10 -13.29 31.43 -0.27
C PRO A 10 -12.67 30.12 0.23
N LEU A 11 -11.89 30.14 1.32
CA LEU A 11 -11.24 28.93 1.87
C LEU A 11 -12.26 27.95 2.45
N LEU A 12 -13.26 28.44 3.18
CA LEU A 12 -14.30 27.59 3.76
C LEU A 12 -15.20 26.97 2.67
N ASN A 13 -15.41 27.67 1.58
CA ASN A 13 -16.18 27.16 0.45
C ASN A 13 -15.49 25.97 -0.24
N ILE A 14 -14.16 25.97 -0.34
CA ILE A 14 -13.40 24.80 -0.85
C ILE A 14 -13.67 23.58 0.02
N THR A 15 -13.52 23.73 1.33
CA THR A 15 -13.78 22.62 2.29
C THR A 15 -15.26 22.21 2.27
N ASN A 16 -16.18 23.17 2.20
CA ASN A 16 -17.61 22.89 2.12
C ASN A 16 -17.95 22.04 0.88
N ASN A 17 -17.43 22.40 -0.27
CA ASN A 17 -17.71 21.68 -1.53
C ASN A 17 -17.03 20.31 -1.58
N ALA A 18 -15.93 20.11 -0.86
CA ALA A 18 -15.20 18.86 -0.84
C ALA A 18 -15.68 17.85 0.23
N LEU A 19 -16.25 18.32 1.35
CA LEU A 19 -16.53 17.47 2.51
C LEU A 19 -17.96 17.62 3.08
N ILE A 20 -18.67 18.68 2.77
CA ILE A 20 -20.01 18.95 3.36
C ILE A 20 -21.08 18.75 2.30
N ASP A 21 -21.12 19.64 1.32
CA ASP A 21 -22.17 19.67 0.29
C ASP A 21 -21.81 18.78 -0.94
N LEU A 22 -20.75 17.96 -0.85
CA LEU A 22 -20.33 17.06 -1.95
C LEU A 22 -21.44 16.05 -2.23
N PRO A 23 -22.00 16.04 -3.47
CA PRO A 23 -23.04 15.07 -3.82
C PRO A 23 -22.45 13.66 -3.91
N SER A 24 -22.97 12.75 -3.08
CA SER A 24 -22.49 11.37 -2.97
C SER A 24 -23.64 10.38 -3.19
N PRO A 25 -23.42 9.22 -3.84
CA PRO A 25 -24.43 8.22 -4.03
C PRO A 25 -24.98 7.73 -2.69
N SER A 26 -26.32 7.62 -2.56
CA SER A 26 -26.97 7.24 -1.29
C SER A 26 -26.65 5.80 -0.84
N ASN A 27 -26.32 4.91 -1.79
CA ASN A 27 -26.18 3.47 -1.61
C ASN A 27 -24.73 2.98 -1.45
N ILE A 28 -23.75 3.85 -1.22
CA ILE A 28 -22.35 3.42 -0.99
C ILE A 28 -22.25 2.63 0.31
N SER A 29 -21.51 1.49 0.24
CA SER A 29 -21.34 0.55 1.35
C SER A 29 -20.10 0.90 2.20
N LEU A 30 -19.85 0.08 3.24
CA LEU A 30 -18.67 0.21 4.10
C LEU A 30 -17.33 0.13 3.33
N TRP A 31 -17.30 -0.54 2.20
CA TRP A 31 -16.11 -0.64 1.35
C TRP A 31 -15.63 0.72 0.81
N TRP A 32 -16.49 1.75 0.80
CA TRP A 32 -16.12 3.12 0.41
C TRP A 32 -15.39 3.87 1.52
N ASN A 33 -15.52 3.45 2.78
CA ASN A 33 -14.82 4.07 3.91
C ASN A 33 -13.29 3.88 3.84
N PHE A 34 -12.78 2.88 3.09
CA PHE A 34 -11.35 2.61 3.05
C PHE A 34 -10.53 3.72 2.41
N GLY A 35 -11.13 4.63 1.63
CA GLY A 35 -10.47 5.84 1.15
C GLY A 35 -10.19 6.84 2.29
N SER A 36 -11.18 7.13 3.12
CA SER A 36 -11.02 8.02 4.29
C SER A 36 -10.14 7.40 5.37
N LEU A 37 -10.22 6.06 5.58
CA LEU A 37 -9.34 5.33 6.48
C LEU A 37 -7.87 5.42 6.06
N LEU A 38 -7.58 5.40 4.76
CA LEU A 38 -6.22 5.63 4.24
C LEU A 38 -5.72 7.04 4.54
N GLY A 39 -6.59 8.05 4.46
CA GLY A 39 -6.28 9.42 4.89
C GLY A 39 -5.92 9.49 6.38
N LEU A 40 -6.67 8.77 7.23
CA LEU A 40 -6.37 8.66 8.66
C LEU A 40 -5.05 7.94 8.91
N CYS A 41 -4.78 6.83 8.22
CA CYS A 41 -3.49 6.12 8.32
C CYS A 41 -2.33 7.04 7.92
N LEU A 42 -2.45 7.78 6.82
CA LEU A 42 -1.42 8.72 6.39
C LEU A 42 -1.17 9.81 7.44
N LEU A 43 -2.22 10.33 8.07
CA LEU A 43 -2.12 11.31 9.15
C LEU A 43 -1.38 10.72 10.37
N ILE A 44 -1.77 9.52 10.82
CA ILE A 44 -1.12 8.83 11.95
C ILE A 44 0.35 8.60 11.65
N GLN A 45 0.68 8.07 10.47
CA GLN A 45 2.06 7.80 10.07
C GLN A 45 2.90 9.07 9.99
N THR A 46 2.34 10.15 9.44
CA THR A 46 3.07 11.42 9.35
C THR A 46 3.34 12.02 10.72
N ILE A 47 2.33 12.09 11.60
CA ILE A 47 2.48 12.65 12.93
C ILE A 47 3.48 11.84 13.77
N THR A 48 3.29 10.53 13.84
CA THR A 48 4.20 9.64 14.58
C THR A 48 5.62 9.69 14.01
N GLY A 49 5.76 9.76 12.68
CA GLY A 49 7.06 9.86 12.00
C GLY A 49 7.80 11.16 12.30
N ILE A 50 7.11 12.29 12.35
CA ILE A 50 7.71 13.58 12.73
C ILE A 50 8.26 13.52 14.15
N PHE A 51 7.49 12.98 15.12
CA PHE A 51 7.97 12.83 16.50
C PHE A 51 9.16 11.88 16.61
N LEU A 52 9.15 10.77 15.87
CA LEU A 52 10.29 9.85 15.84
C LEU A 52 11.55 10.50 15.24
N ALA A 53 11.39 11.29 14.18
CA ALA A 53 12.50 11.97 13.52
C ALA A 53 13.22 12.98 14.43
N MET A 54 12.53 13.54 15.43
CA MET A 54 13.14 14.48 16.40
C MET A 54 14.22 13.82 17.27
N HIS A 55 14.18 12.50 17.43
CA HIS A 55 15.08 11.73 18.31
C HIS A 55 15.93 10.70 17.58
N TYR A 56 15.66 10.45 16.30
CA TYR A 56 16.37 9.48 15.49
C TYR A 56 17.66 10.07 14.89
N THR A 57 18.73 9.27 14.89
CA THR A 57 20.03 9.65 14.30
C THR A 57 20.37 8.71 13.14
N PRO A 58 20.42 9.19 11.87
CA PRO A 58 20.71 8.38 10.70
C PRO A 58 22.22 8.13 10.53
N ASN A 59 22.82 7.42 11.46
CA ASN A 59 24.23 7.04 11.46
C ASN A 59 24.33 5.57 11.87
N ILE A 60 25.14 4.77 11.19
CA ILE A 60 25.23 3.32 11.38
C ILE A 60 25.63 2.90 12.79
N GLU A 61 26.42 3.71 13.50
CA GLU A 61 26.84 3.44 14.88
C GLU A 61 25.73 3.83 15.89
N MET A 62 24.88 4.77 15.54
CA MET A 62 23.91 5.38 16.44
C MET A 62 22.45 4.99 16.16
N ALA A 63 22.10 4.60 14.93
CA ALA A 63 20.73 4.39 14.50
C ALA A 63 19.98 3.40 15.38
N PHE A 64 20.54 2.21 15.59
CA PHE A 64 19.95 1.18 16.44
C PHE A 64 19.80 1.65 17.89
N ASN A 65 20.81 2.31 18.43
CA ASN A 65 20.80 2.86 19.80
C ASN A 65 19.81 4.03 19.92
N SER A 66 19.63 4.86 18.88
CA SER A 66 18.66 5.95 18.91
C SER A 66 17.21 5.42 18.98
N ILE A 67 16.90 4.31 18.28
CA ILE A 67 15.60 3.64 18.42
C ILE A 67 15.41 3.09 19.84
N ASN A 68 16.43 2.46 20.41
CA ASN A 68 16.38 1.99 21.80
C ASN A 68 16.18 3.17 22.79
N HIS A 69 16.86 4.29 22.57
CA HIS A 69 16.69 5.52 23.35
C HIS A 69 15.25 6.04 23.27
N ILE A 70 14.68 6.09 22.05
CA ILE A 70 13.28 6.48 21.84
C ILE A 70 12.35 5.59 22.67
N CYS A 71 12.53 4.27 22.58
CA CYS A 71 11.63 3.33 23.24
C CYS A 71 11.77 3.32 24.79
N ARG A 72 12.94 3.64 25.33
CA ARG A 72 13.23 3.48 26.76
C ARG A 72 13.27 4.80 27.53
N ASN A 73 13.74 5.87 26.92
CA ASN A 73 14.08 7.10 27.63
C ASN A 73 13.21 8.30 27.24
N VAL A 74 12.59 8.27 26.05
CA VAL A 74 11.68 9.34 25.61
C VAL A 74 10.28 9.09 26.14
N ASN A 75 9.64 10.08 26.75
CA ASN A 75 8.27 9.95 27.23
C ASN A 75 7.31 9.56 26.09
N TYR A 76 6.60 8.42 26.26
CA TYR A 76 5.72 7.83 25.25
C TYR A 76 6.42 7.48 23.91
N GLY A 77 7.75 7.48 23.86
CA GLY A 77 8.51 7.14 22.64
C GLY A 77 8.24 5.71 22.16
N TRP A 78 8.12 4.76 23.09
CA TRP A 78 7.70 3.40 22.80
C TRP A 78 6.34 3.34 22.09
N LEU A 79 5.37 4.16 22.51
CA LEU A 79 4.04 4.25 21.92
C LEU A 79 4.11 4.82 20.51
N MET A 80 4.84 5.91 20.30
CA MET A 80 5.04 6.51 18.96
C MET A 80 5.72 5.53 18.01
N ARG A 81 6.74 4.80 18.48
CA ARG A 81 7.47 3.83 17.68
C ARG A 81 6.59 2.64 17.28
N THR A 82 5.81 2.10 18.21
CA THR A 82 4.95 0.94 17.96
C THR A 82 3.70 1.33 17.16
N LEU A 83 3.10 2.50 17.36
CA LEU A 83 2.04 3.04 16.51
C LEU A 83 2.51 3.23 15.06
N HIS A 84 3.73 3.74 14.87
CA HIS A 84 4.30 3.92 13.55
C HIS A 84 4.53 2.59 12.83
N ALA A 85 5.13 1.61 13.50
CA ALA A 85 5.39 0.30 12.94
C ALA A 85 4.10 -0.49 12.63
N ASN A 86 3.18 -0.59 13.58
CA ASN A 86 1.91 -1.29 13.38
C ASN A 86 0.98 -0.52 12.43
N GLY A 87 1.01 0.81 12.49
CA GLY A 87 0.23 1.66 11.60
C GLY A 87 0.59 1.47 10.12
N ALA A 88 1.85 1.14 9.79
CA ALA A 88 2.24 0.76 8.43
C ALA A 88 1.47 -0.49 7.96
N SER A 89 1.34 -1.51 8.81
CA SER A 89 0.56 -2.71 8.51
C SER A 89 -0.93 -2.38 8.29
N PHE A 90 -1.54 -1.55 9.13
CA PHE A 90 -2.92 -1.10 8.94
C PHE A 90 -3.10 -0.29 7.67
N PHE A 91 -2.11 0.52 7.29
CA PHE A 91 -2.12 1.25 6.05
C PHE A 91 -2.19 0.30 4.85
N PHE A 92 -1.34 -0.74 4.80
CA PHE A 92 -1.36 -1.72 3.71
C PHE A 92 -2.63 -2.59 3.70
N ILE A 93 -3.18 -2.98 4.85
CA ILE A 93 -4.49 -3.64 4.92
C ILE A 93 -5.55 -2.77 4.25
N CYS A 94 -5.62 -1.49 4.61
CA CYS A 94 -6.58 -0.56 4.02
C CYS A 94 -6.33 -0.34 2.51
N ILE A 95 -5.06 -0.27 2.05
CA ILE A 95 -4.71 -0.14 0.63
C ILE A 95 -5.22 -1.35 -0.16
N TYR A 96 -4.94 -2.58 0.29
CA TYR A 96 -5.35 -3.78 -0.43
C TYR A 96 -6.87 -3.93 -0.49
N ILE A 97 -7.58 -3.61 0.58
CA ILE A 97 -9.04 -3.58 0.58
C ILE A 97 -9.57 -2.48 -0.36
N HIS A 98 -8.96 -1.31 -0.35
CA HIS A 98 -9.33 -0.20 -1.24
C HIS A 98 -9.14 -0.55 -2.72
N ILE A 99 -8.03 -1.18 -3.08
CA ILE A 99 -7.77 -1.69 -4.43
C ILE A 99 -8.76 -2.81 -4.78
N GLY A 100 -8.98 -3.77 -3.89
CA GLY A 100 -9.94 -4.86 -4.08
C GLY A 100 -11.36 -4.36 -4.32
N ARG A 101 -11.81 -3.33 -3.56
CA ARG A 101 -13.07 -2.64 -3.80
C ARG A 101 -13.10 -2.02 -5.21
N GLY A 102 -12.00 -1.36 -5.61
CA GLY A 102 -11.86 -0.77 -6.94
C GLY A 102 -11.92 -1.81 -8.07
N MET A 103 -11.35 -2.99 -7.85
CA MET A 103 -11.42 -4.12 -8.78
C MET A 103 -12.83 -4.73 -8.85
N TYR A 104 -13.45 -5.02 -7.70
CA TYR A 104 -14.76 -5.69 -7.62
C TYR A 104 -15.89 -4.84 -8.20
N TYR A 105 -15.92 -3.56 -7.86
CA TYR A 105 -16.97 -2.63 -8.34
C TYR A 105 -16.56 -1.88 -9.61
N LYS A 106 -15.44 -2.28 -10.23
CA LYS A 106 -14.90 -1.69 -11.46
C LYS A 106 -14.71 -0.16 -11.37
N SER A 107 -14.31 0.35 -10.18
CA SER A 107 -14.00 1.77 -9.96
C SER A 107 -12.77 2.22 -10.75
N TYR A 108 -11.94 1.29 -11.23
CA TYR A 108 -10.82 1.57 -12.14
C TYR A 108 -11.26 2.19 -13.48
N LYS A 109 -12.56 2.18 -13.83
CA LYS A 109 -13.10 2.96 -14.95
C LYS A 109 -12.97 4.46 -14.74
N LEU A 110 -12.80 4.95 -13.52
CA LEU A 110 -12.36 6.31 -13.19
C LEU A 110 -10.86 6.42 -13.47
N PHE A 111 -10.48 6.52 -14.74
CA PHE A 111 -9.12 6.33 -15.26
C PHE A 111 -8.07 7.14 -14.50
N HIS A 112 -8.22 8.46 -14.40
CA HIS A 112 -7.25 9.34 -13.76
C HIS A 112 -7.12 9.07 -12.26
N THR A 113 -8.24 8.81 -11.59
CA THR A 113 -8.28 8.44 -10.17
C THR A 113 -7.55 7.12 -9.93
N TRP A 114 -7.78 6.12 -10.78
CA TRP A 114 -7.10 4.83 -10.68
C TRP A 114 -5.60 4.94 -10.91
N MET A 115 -5.18 5.65 -11.96
CA MET A 115 -3.77 5.83 -12.29
C MET A 115 -2.99 6.54 -11.19
N THR A 116 -3.55 7.63 -10.63
CA THR A 116 -2.93 8.31 -9.48
C THR A 116 -2.89 7.41 -8.24
N GLY A 117 -3.89 6.56 -8.04
CA GLY A 117 -3.89 5.53 -6.99
C GLY A 117 -2.75 4.54 -7.13
N VAL A 118 -2.43 4.08 -8.34
CA VAL A 118 -1.28 3.19 -8.60
C VAL A 118 0.05 3.89 -8.29
N VAL A 119 0.17 5.17 -8.63
CA VAL A 119 1.37 5.96 -8.27
C VAL A 119 1.51 6.08 -6.75
N ILE A 120 0.41 6.35 -6.03
CA ILE A 120 0.40 6.40 -4.55
C ILE A 120 0.83 5.06 -3.96
N LEU A 121 0.35 3.94 -4.52
CA LEU A 121 0.76 2.60 -4.07
C LEU A 121 2.28 2.43 -4.16
N PHE A 122 2.91 2.77 -5.30
CA PHE A 122 4.36 2.71 -5.46
C PHE A 122 5.10 3.59 -4.45
N LEU A 123 4.66 4.84 -4.28
CA LEU A 123 5.25 5.76 -3.32
C LEU A 123 5.14 5.22 -1.89
N THR A 124 4.01 4.63 -1.54
CA THR A 124 3.79 4.07 -0.20
C THR A 124 4.66 2.82 0.03
N MET A 125 4.77 1.93 -0.97
CA MET A 125 5.66 0.77 -0.90
C MET A 125 7.12 1.19 -0.74
N MET A 126 7.58 2.17 -1.51
CA MET A 126 8.94 2.71 -1.40
C MET A 126 9.16 3.37 -0.03
N THR A 127 8.19 4.16 0.45
CA THR A 127 8.27 4.78 1.78
C THR A 127 8.41 3.74 2.87
N ALA A 128 7.60 2.69 2.85
CA ALA A 128 7.64 1.62 3.85
C ALA A 128 8.97 0.86 3.82
N PHE A 129 9.48 0.53 2.64
CA PHE A 129 10.77 -0.13 2.50
C PHE A 129 11.92 0.72 3.07
N LEU A 130 11.99 2.00 2.70
CA LEU A 130 13.00 2.92 3.21
C LEU A 130 12.94 3.05 4.73
N GLY A 131 11.71 3.12 5.29
CA GLY A 131 11.49 3.22 6.74
C GLY A 131 11.91 1.96 7.52
N TYR A 132 11.69 0.79 6.93
CA TYR A 132 12.09 -0.48 7.56
C TYR A 132 13.61 -0.63 7.70
N VAL A 133 14.37 0.02 6.86
CA VAL A 133 15.85 0.02 6.92
C VAL A 133 16.39 0.87 8.08
N LEU A 134 15.68 1.92 8.49
CA LEU A 134 16.17 2.94 9.42
C LEU A 134 16.59 2.42 10.80
N PRO A 135 15.93 1.42 11.43
CA PRO A 135 16.35 0.88 12.72
C PRO A 135 17.76 0.26 12.72
N TRP A 136 18.27 -0.10 11.57
CA TRP A 136 19.59 -0.69 11.37
C TRP A 136 19.79 -1.98 12.20
N GLY A 137 18.74 -2.79 12.26
CA GLY A 137 18.80 -4.16 12.76
C GLY A 137 19.22 -5.15 11.67
N GLN A 138 19.34 -6.43 12.03
CA GLN A 138 19.75 -7.48 11.10
C GLN A 138 18.83 -7.56 9.86
N MET A 139 17.52 -7.55 10.05
CA MET A 139 16.58 -7.61 8.92
C MET A 139 16.55 -6.30 8.13
N SER A 140 16.77 -5.15 8.76
CA SER A 140 16.91 -3.85 8.09
C SER A 140 18.08 -3.86 7.12
N PHE A 141 19.25 -4.29 7.58
CA PHE A 141 20.48 -4.33 6.79
C PHE A 141 20.41 -5.37 5.66
N TRP A 142 20.08 -6.61 5.99
CA TRP A 142 20.06 -7.68 5.00
C TRP A 142 18.91 -7.57 4.01
N GLY A 143 17.75 -7.09 4.45
CA GLY A 143 16.62 -6.77 3.57
C GLY A 143 16.98 -5.66 2.57
N ALA A 144 17.65 -4.59 3.02
CA ALA A 144 18.13 -3.54 2.14
C ALA A 144 19.19 -4.08 1.16
N THR A 145 20.14 -4.90 1.61
CA THR A 145 21.17 -5.51 0.77
C THR A 145 20.55 -6.32 -0.38
N VAL A 146 19.58 -7.19 -0.05
CA VAL A 146 18.94 -8.06 -1.06
C VAL A 146 18.12 -7.24 -2.06
N ILE A 147 17.23 -6.37 -1.57
CA ILE A 147 16.29 -5.64 -2.44
C ILE A 147 17.02 -4.64 -3.35
N THR A 148 17.97 -3.89 -2.82
CA THR A 148 18.71 -2.92 -3.66
C THR A 148 19.63 -3.60 -4.66
N ASN A 149 20.20 -4.77 -4.31
CA ASN A 149 21.00 -5.55 -5.24
C ASN A 149 20.17 -6.18 -6.39
N LEU A 150 18.85 -6.15 -6.35
CA LEU A 150 18.03 -6.57 -7.49
C LEU A 150 18.30 -5.69 -8.74
N LEU A 151 18.65 -4.43 -8.55
CA LEU A 151 19.00 -3.54 -9.67
C LEU A 151 20.22 -4.04 -10.48
N SER A 152 21.13 -4.83 -9.88
CA SER A 152 22.25 -5.42 -10.60
C SER A 152 21.84 -6.42 -11.69
N ALA A 153 20.55 -6.82 -11.73
CA ALA A 153 20.00 -7.63 -12.82
C ALA A 153 19.88 -6.85 -14.15
N ILE A 154 19.87 -5.51 -14.12
CA ILE A 154 19.78 -4.67 -15.32
C ILE A 154 21.10 -4.79 -16.10
N PRO A 155 21.05 -5.26 -17.37
CA PRO A 155 22.25 -5.41 -18.18
C PRO A 155 23.01 -4.08 -18.32
N TYR A 156 24.33 -4.15 -18.30
CA TYR A 156 25.30 -3.05 -18.46
C TYR A 156 25.28 -2.00 -17.35
N LEU A 157 24.12 -1.56 -16.88
CA LEU A 157 23.98 -0.43 -15.93
C LEU A 157 23.78 -0.89 -14.48
N GLY A 158 23.41 -2.15 -14.26
CA GLY A 158 22.89 -2.62 -12.97
C GLY A 158 23.86 -2.43 -11.81
N THR A 159 25.12 -2.82 -11.98
CA THR A 159 26.14 -2.67 -10.93
C THR A 159 26.40 -1.19 -10.59
N MET A 160 26.46 -0.33 -11.60
CA MET A 160 26.64 1.11 -11.42
C MET A 160 25.47 1.73 -10.66
N LEU A 161 24.24 1.33 -10.99
CA LEU A 161 23.03 1.80 -10.29
C LEU A 161 22.99 1.36 -8.83
N VAL A 162 23.42 0.12 -8.53
CA VAL A 162 23.54 -0.37 -7.16
C VAL A 162 24.55 0.45 -6.37
N GLN A 163 25.76 0.63 -6.90
CA GLN A 163 26.81 1.42 -6.26
C GLN A 163 26.40 2.89 -6.07
N TRP A 164 25.73 3.47 -7.06
CA TRP A 164 25.17 4.81 -6.94
C TRP A 164 24.13 4.90 -5.82
N MET A 165 23.23 3.92 -5.72
CA MET A 165 22.20 3.87 -4.66
C MET A 165 22.83 3.70 -3.27
N TRP A 166 23.82 2.80 -3.15
CA TRP A 166 24.51 2.58 -1.88
C TRP A 166 25.42 3.76 -1.49
N GLY A 167 25.96 4.48 -2.46
CA GLY A 167 26.97 5.52 -2.25
C GLY A 167 28.35 4.95 -1.95
N GLY A 168 28.59 3.71 -2.35
CA GLY A 168 29.80 2.94 -2.13
C GLY A 168 29.67 1.53 -2.70
N PHE A 169 30.53 0.63 -2.27
CA PHE A 169 30.56 -0.76 -2.76
C PHE A 169 29.71 -1.72 -1.92
N ALA A 170 29.19 -1.25 -0.79
CA ALA A 170 28.29 -1.99 0.11
C ALA A 170 27.30 -1.01 0.74
N ILE A 171 26.28 -1.57 1.38
CA ILE A 171 25.35 -0.80 2.22
C ILE A 171 26.10 -0.31 3.46
N ASP A 172 26.08 1.01 3.67
CA ASP A 172 26.81 1.68 4.72
C ASP A 172 26.10 2.99 5.11
N ASN A 173 26.79 3.83 5.85
CA ASN A 173 26.29 5.11 6.37
C ASN A 173 25.70 6.01 5.27
N ALA A 174 26.31 6.07 4.09
CA ALA A 174 25.80 6.83 2.95
C ALA A 174 24.40 6.35 2.52
N THR A 175 24.17 5.03 2.53
CA THR A 175 22.87 4.43 2.20
C THR A 175 21.83 4.81 3.25
N LEU A 176 22.16 4.65 4.54
CA LEU A 176 21.24 4.94 5.64
C LEU A 176 20.80 6.40 5.65
N THR A 177 21.74 7.33 5.47
CA THR A 177 21.46 8.78 5.42
C THR A 177 20.52 9.13 4.27
N ARG A 178 20.76 8.57 3.07
CA ARG A 178 19.88 8.79 1.90
C ARG A 178 18.49 8.21 2.14
N PHE A 179 18.40 7.03 2.73
CA PHE A 179 17.12 6.39 3.01
C PHE A 179 16.32 7.16 4.05
N PHE A 180 16.97 7.71 5.06
CA PHE A 180 16.31 8.61 6.01
C PHE A 180 15.75 9.86 5.32
N ALA A 181 16.55 10.54 4.51
CA ALA A 181 16.13 11.75 3.80
C ALA A 181 14.92 11.48 2.89
N LEU A 182 14.97 10.38 2.12
CA LEU A 182 13.87 9.98 1.24
C LEU A 182 12.64 9.54 2.04
N HIS A 183 12.80 8.73 3.10
CA HIS A 183 11.68 8.30 3.94
C HIS A 183 10.97 9.49 4.58
N PHE A 184 11.70 10.50 5.02
CA PHE A 184 11.13 11.72 5.57
C PHE A 184 10.35 12.55 4.52
N LEU A 185 10.87 12.63 3.29
CA LEU A 185 10.27 13.41 2.19
C LEU A 185 9.03 12.73 1.59
N MET A 186 9.05 11.41 1.41
CA MET A 186 8.04 10.66 0.64
C MET A 186 6.60 10.80 1.17
N PRO A 187 6.31 10.82 2.48
CA PRO A 187 4.97 11.03 2.99
C PRO A 187 4.34 12.35 2.53
N PHE A 188 5.11 13.42 2.38
CA PHE A 188 4.63 14.71 1.87
C PHE A 188 4.31 14.62 0.37
N MET A 189 5.09 13.86 -0.40
CA MET A 189 4.77 13.55 -1.79
C MET A 189 3.48 12.72 -1.90
N ILE A 190 3.29 11.74 -1.02
CA ILE A 190 2.04 10.94 -0.95
C ILE A 190 0.86 11.85 -0.62
N MET A 191 0.98 12.81 0.32
CA MET A 191 -0.08 13.78 0.62
C MET A 191 -0.44 14.64 -0.61
N ALA A 192 0.55 15.13 -1.35
CA ALA A 192 0.33 15.90 -2.57
C ALA A 192 -0.40 15.04 -3.63
N MET A 193 0.04 13.80 -3.84
CA MET A 193 -0.60 12.88 -4.77
C MET A 193 -2.01 12.46 -4.32
N MET A 194 -2.26 12.34 -3.02
CA MET A 194 -3.59 12.08 -2.46
C MET A 194 -4.55 13.24 -2.77
N MET A 195 -4.10 14.49 -2.67
CA MET A 195 -4.92 15.64 -3.07
C MET A 195 -5.28 15.60 -4.55
N ILE A 196 -4.33 15.23 -5.43
CA ILE A 196 -4.58 15.05 -6.87
C ILE A 196 -5.57 13.90 -7.12
N HIS A 197 -5.42 12.79 -6.39
CA HIS A 197 -6.32 11.63 -6.47
C HIS A 197 -7.77 12.01 -6.10
N LEU A 198 -7.96 12.79 -5.03
CA LEU A 198 -9.26 13.32 -4.63
C LEU A 198 -9.81 14.34 -5.64
N LEU A 199 -8.97 15.19 -6.20
CA LEU A 199 -9.36 16.14 -7.24
C LEU A 199 -9.97 15.42 -8.46
N PHE A 200 -9.31 14.36 -8.93
CA PHE A 200 -9.85 13.55 -10.03
C PHE A 200 -11.13 12.79 -9.64
N LEU A 201 -11.21 12.30 -8.40
CA LEU A 201 -12.42 11.63 -7.90
C LEU A 201 -13.61 12.61 -7.88
N HIS A 202 -13.40 13.83 -7.43
CA HIS A 202 -14.46 14.84 -7.30
C HIS A 202 -14.97 15.38 -8.66
N GLN A 203 -14.21 15.24 -9.75
CA GLN A 203 -14.67 15.63 -11.08
C GLN A 203 -15.91 14.85 -11.53
N THR A 204 -15.96 13.55 -11.24
CA THR A 204 -17.05 12.65 -11.66
C THR A 204 -17.89 12.16 -10.50
N GLY A 205 -17.36 12.23 -9.27
CA GLY A 205 -17.90 11.60 -8.07
C GLY A 205 -17.59 10.11 -7.99
N SER A 206 -17.87 9.53 -6.83
CA SER A 206 -17.71 8.10 -6.58
C SER A 206 -18.72 7.27 -7.38
N ASN A 207 -18.31 6.08 -7.81
CA ASN A 207 -19.26 5.07 -8.28
C ASN A 207 -20.00 4.44 -7.07
N ASN A 208 -20.94 3.55 -7.35
CA ASN A 208 -21.77 2.89 -6.34
C ASN A 208 -21.75 1.36 -6.52
N PRO A 209 -22.25 0.58 -5.53
CA PRO A 209 -22.22 -0.89 -5.59
C PRO A 209 -22.98 -1.51 -6.77
N LEU A 210 -23.99 -0.82 -7.30
CA LEU A 210 -24.78 -1.31 -8.43
C LEU A 210 -24.13 -1.02 -9.79
N GLY A 211 -23.15 -0.09 -9.83
CA GLY A 211 -22.51 0.32 -11.08
C GLY A 211 -23.43 1.11 -12.03
N MET A 212 -24.53 1.64 -11.51
CA MET A 212 -25.50 2.46 -12.25
C MET A 212 -25.21 3.95 -12.07
N ASN A 213 -25.72 4.78 -12.96
CA ASN A 213 -25.63 6.23 -12.83
C ASN A 213 -26.44 6.68 -11.60
N SER A 214 -25.76 7.33 -10.64
CA SER A 214 -26.34 7.76 -9.38
C SER A 214 -26.81 9.23 -9.39
N ASN A 215 -26.80 9.92 -10.54
CA ASN A 215 -27.13 11.35 -10.58
C ASN A 215 -28.56 11.66 -10.07
N LEU A 216 -29.47 10.70 -10.15
CA LEU A 216 -30.84 10.84 -9.66
C LEU A 216 -31.01 10.53 -8.17
N ASP A 217 -29.99 9.93 -7.53
CA ASP A 217 -30.05 9.50 -6.14
C ASP A 217 -28.73 9.81 -5.42
N LYS A 218 -28.45 11.10 -5.26
CA LYS A 218 -27.33 11.63 -4.50
C LYS A 218 -27.80 12.42 -3.30
N ILE A 219 -27.07 12.27 -2.20
CA ILE A 219 -27.28 13.00 -0.95
C ILE A 219 -26.00 13.77 -0.62
N PRO A 220 -26.02 14.86 0.17
CA PRO A 220 -24.82 15.54 0.59
C PRO A 220 -23.95 14.60 1.45
N PHE A 221 -22.64 14.75 1.34
CA PHE A 221 -21.70 13.91 2.10
C PHE A 221 -21.89 14.07 3.62
N HIS A 222 -21.98 15.29 4.10
CA HIS A 222 -22.34 15.55 5.51
C HIS A 222 -23.83 15.77 5.64
N PRO A 223 -24.51 15.16 6.63
CA PRO A 223 -23.94 14.38 7.75
C PRO A 223 -23.79 12.85 7.48
N TYR A 224 -24.33 12.32 6.41
CA TYR A 224 -24.51 10.88 6.22
C TYR A 224 -23.19 10.12 6.17
N PHE A 225 -22.28 10.49 5.26
CA PHE A 225 -21.03 9.78 5.06
C PHE A 225 -19.90 10.27 5.97
N SER A 226 -19.99 11.49 6.48
CA SER A 226 -19.08 11.96 7.53
C SER A 226 -19.23 11.15 8.83
N PHE A 227 -20.47 10.88 9.28
CA PHE A 227 -20.70 10.01 10.44
C PHE A 227 -20.31 8.55 10.15
N LYS A 228 -20.56 8.05 8.94
CA LYS A 228 -20.14 6.73 8.51
C LYS A 228 -18.63 6.57 8.51
N ASP A 229 -17.90 7.57 8.07
CA ASP A 229 -16.44 7.59 8.11
C ASP A 229 -15.89 7.64 9.55
N ILE A 230 -16.51 8.42 10.44
CA ILE A 230 -16.14 8.48 11.86
C ILE A 230 -16.27 7.09 12.51
N MET A 231 -17.31 6.31 12.20
CA MET A 231 -17.42 4.94 12.69
C MET A 231 -16.24 4.07 12.24
N GLY A 232 -15.82 4.20 10.97
CA GLY A 232 -14.61 3.54 10.46
C GLY A 232 -13.35 3.98 11.20
N PHE A 233 -13.20 5.28 11.47
CA PHE A 233 -12.06 5.81 12.23
C PHE A 233 -11.98 5.24 13.64
N ILE A 234 -13.10 5.18 14.36
CA ILE A 234 -13.17 4.59 15.70
C ILE A 234 -12.74 3.12 15.66
N MET A 235 -13.23 2.34 14.71
CA MET A 235 -12.88 0.92 14.57
C MET A 235 -11.39 0.73 14.26
N LEU A 236 -10.83 1.51 13.34
CA LEU A 236 -9.41 1.42 12.98
C LEU A 236 -8.52 1.79 14.16
N ILE A 237 -8.79 2.93 14.81
CA ILE A 237 -8.03 3.39 15.99
C ILE A 237 -8.12 2.36 17.11
N PHE A 238 -9.31 1.81 17.37
CA PHE A 238 -9.51 0.79 18.39
C PHE A 238 -8.65 -0.46 18.12
N LEU A 239 -8.70 -1.01 16.91
CA LEU A 239 -7.92 -2.20 16.53
C LEU A 239 -6.41 -1.93 16.58
N LEU A 240 -5.97 -0.78 16.05
CA LEU A 240 -4.56 -0.37 16.09
C LEU A 240 -4.08 -0.19 17.54
N THR A 241 -4.89 0.41 18.40
CA THR A 241 -4.57 0.63 19.81
C THR A 241 -4.47 -0.68 20.56
N ILE A 242 -5.43 -1.61 20.38
CA ILE A 242 -5.38 -2.94 20.99
C ILE A 242 -4.07 -3.63 20.60
N LEU A 243 -3.76 -3.75 19.30
CA LEU A 243 -2.54 -4.40 18.85
C LEU A 243 -1.29 -3.74 19.45
N THR A 244 -1.24 -2.41 19.44
CA THR A 244 -0.09 -1.65 19.93
C THR A 244 0.13 -1.81 21.43
N LEU A 245 -0.95 -1.92 22.22
CA LEU A 245 -0.85 -2.01 23.68
C LEU A 245 -0.70 -3.45 24.19
N THR A 246 -1.29 -4.43 23.52
CA THR A 246 -1.28 -5.83 23.98
C THR A 246 -0.15 -6.66 23.38
N SER A 247 0.17 -6.43 22.10
CA SER A 247 1.14 -7.24 21.34
C SER A 247 1.91 -6.38 20.34
N PRO A 248 2.68 -5.37 20.77
CA PRO A 248 3.26 -4.33 19.94
C PRO A 248 4.21 -4.85 18.86
N TYR A 249 4.82 -6.02 19.06
CA TYR A 249 5.83 -6.60 18.17
C TYR A 249 5.34 -7.85 17.41
N TYR A 250 4.05 -8.16 17.48
CA TYR A 250 3.49 -9.37 16.86
C TYR A 250 3.71 -9.44 15.34
N LEU A 251 3.73 -8.30 14.67
CA LEU A 251 3.95 -8.19 13.23
C LEU A 251 5.40 -7.89 12.85
N SER A 252 6.30 -7.80 13.84
CA SER A 252 7.72 -7.47 13.62
C SER A 252 8.56 -8.73 13.53
N ASP A 253 9.66 -8.67 12.78
CA ASP A 253 10.64 -9.76 12.72
C ASP A 253 11.56 -9.73 13.96
N PRO A 254 11.74 -10.87 14.66
CA PRO A 254 12.60 -10.95 15.86
C PRO A 254 14.07 -10.58 15.59
N ASP A 255 14.62 -10.95 14.42
CA ASP A 255 16.02 -10.69 14.09
C ASP A 255 16.30 -9.18 13.92
N ASN A 256 15.26 -8.37 13.73
CA ASN A 256 15.43 -6.91 13.64
C ASN A 256 15.63 -6.22 14.99
N PHE A 257 15.55 -6.96 16.11
CA PHE A 257 15.92 -6.51 17.45
C PHE A 257 17.40 -6.77 17.80
N ILE A 258 18.17 -7.33 16.85
CA ILE A 258 19.60 -7.54 16.93
C ILE A 258 20.28 -6.45 16.09
N PRO A 259 21.33 -5.75 16.57
CA PRO A 259 22.08 -4.79 15.77
C PRO A 259 22.60 -5.40 14.47
N ALA A 260 22.61 -4.61 13.40
CA ALA A 260 23.11 -5.06 12.10
C ALA A 260 24.55 -5.55 12.19
N ASN A 261 24.81 -6.76 11.69
CA ASN A 261 26.14 -7.33 11.56
C ASN A 261 26.34 -7.80 10.09
N PRO A 262 27.20 -7.12 9.32
CA PRO A 262 27.44 -7.46 7.92
C PRO A 262 28.18 -8.80 7.72
N LEU A 263 28.77 -9.36 8.77
CA LEU A 263 29.50 -10.64 8.72
C LEU A 263 28.62 -11.86 9.05
N VAL A 264 27.38 -11.64 9.56
CA VAL A 264 26.48 -12.71 9.97
C VAL A 264 25.17 -12.59 9.21
N THR A 265 24.96 -13.50 8.26
CA THR A 265 23.71 -13.55 7.50
C THR A 265 22.61 -14.23 8.31
N PRO A 266 21.40 -13.65 8.47
CA PRO A 266 20.26 -14.32 9.08
C PRO A 266 19.86 -15.60 8.31
N ILE A 267 19.28 -16.57 9.02
CA ILE A 267 18.81 -17.82 8.44
C ILE A 267 17.71 -17.55 7.38
N HIS A 268 16.84 -16.58 7.68
CA HIS A 268 15.76 -16.15 6.79
C HIS A 268 15.88 -14.66 6.54
N ILE A 269 15.94 -14.26 5.28
CA ILE A 269 15.84 -12.85 4.87
C ILE A 269 14.52 -12.72 4.14
N GLN A 270 13.55 -12.07 4.78
CA GLN A 270 12.22 -11.86 4.23
C GLN A 270 11.78 -10.41 4.44
N PRO A 271 11.00 -9.83 3.48
CA PRO A 271 10.39 -8.53 3.68
C PRO A 271 9.19 -8.63 4.63
N GLU A 272 8.68 -7.47 5.03
CA GLU A 272 7.41 -7.36 5.76
C GLU A 272 6.25 -8.03 5.01
N TRP A 273 5.26 -8.54 5.76
CA TRP A 273 4.17 -9.39 5.24
C TRP A 273 3.45 -8.79 4.02
N TYR A 274 3.32 -7.47 3.94
CA TYR A 274 2.62 -6.80 2.85
C TYR A 274 3.40 -6.77 1.52
N PHE A 275 4.67 -7.17 1.51
CA PHE A 275 5.49 -7.36 0.32
C PHE A 275 5.67 -8.82 -0.09
N LEU A 276 5.27 -9.77 0.77
CA LEU A 276 5.58 -11.20 0.58
C LEU A 276 4.98 -11.79 -0.70
N PHE A 277 3.79 -11.36 -1.13
CA PHE A 277 3.21 -11.85 -2.39
C PHE A 277 4.09 -11.50 -3.60
N ALA A 278 4.59 -10.26 -3.65
CA ALA A 278 5.47 -9.80 -4.73
C ALA A 278 6.86 -10.46 -4.62
N TYR A 279 7.34 -10.70 -3.40
CA TYR A 279 8.57 -11.45 -3.13
C TYR A 279 8.45 -12.93 -3.55
N ALA A 280 7.31 -13.56 -3.34
CA ALA A 280 7.03 -14.90 -3.84
C ALA A 280 7.07 -14.95 -5.36
N ILE A 281 6.46 -13.98 -6.05
CA ILE A 281 6.49 -13.85 -7.51
C ILE A 281 7.92 -13.68 -8.01
N LEU A 282 8.72 -12.82 -7.39
CA LEU A 282 10.14 -12.64 -7.72
C LEU A 282 10.91 -13.97 -7.64
N ARG A 283 10.73 -14.74 -6.55
CA ARG A 283 11.44 -15.98 -6.29
C ARG A 283 10.98 -17.16 -7.16
N SER A 284 9.76 -17.10 -7.70
CA SER A 284 9.18 -18.16 -8.55
C SER A 284 9.88 -18.29 -9.92
N ILE A 285 10.61 -17.26 -10.36
CA ILE A 285 11.27 -17.22 -11.65
C ILE A 285 12.78 -17.47 -11.44
N PRO A 286 13.35 -18.53 -12.04
CA PRO A 286 14.75 -18.91 -11.80
C PRO A 286 15.79 -17.97 -12.43
N ASN A 287 15.36 -16.98 -13.20
CA ASN A 287 16.22 -15.95 -13.77
C ASN A 287 16.10 -14.63 -12.99
N LYS A 288 17.22 -14.04 -12.54
CA LYS A 288 17.25 -12.83 -11.71
C LYS A 288 16.53 -11.65 -12.38
N LEU A 289 16.84 -11.37 -13.66
CA LEU A 289 16.18 -10.29 -14.40
C LEU A 289 14.69 -10.55 -14.59
N GLY A 290 14.33 -11.78 -14.97
CA GLY A 290 12.94 -12.21 -15.12
C GLY A 290 12.14 -12.05 -13.81
N GLY A 291 12.73 -12.44 -12.68
CA GLY A 291 12.12 -12.25 -11.36
C GLY A 291 11.88 -10.78 -11.01
N VAL A 292 12.85 -9.90 -11.26
CA VAL A 292 12.72 -8.45 -11.04
C VAL A 292 11.62 -7.86 -11.93
N ILE A 293 11.58 -8.24 -13.21
CA ILE A 293 10.52 -7.81 -14.12
C ILE A 293 9.15 -8.27 -13.61
N ALA A 294 9.02 -9.52 -13.19
CA ALA A 294 7.77 -10.05 -12.67
C ALA A 294 7.31 -9.36 -11.38
N LEU A 295 8.24 -9.04 -10.47
CA LEU A 295 7.94 -8.26 -9.27
C LEU A 295 7.36 -6.89 -9.64
N ILE A 296 7.99 -6.15 -10.54
CA ILE A 296 7.51 -4.84 -10.98
C ILE A 296 6.16 -4.98 -11.70
N LEU A 297 6.04 -5.96 -12.58
CA LEU A 297 4.79 -6.23 -13.32
C LEU A 297 3.66 -6.64 -12.39
N SER A 298 3.92 -7.32 -11.27
CA SER A 298 2.88 -7.70 -10.32
C SER A 298 2.11 -6.50 -9.76
N ILE A 299 2.72 -5.33 -9.74
CA ILE A 299 2.09 -4.09 -9.32
C ILE A 299 1.60 -3.28 -10.54
N LEU A 300 2.44 -3.12 -11.56
CA LEU A 300 2.10 -2.35 -12.76
C LEU A 300 0.93 -2.94 -13.54
N ILE A 301 0.63 -4.22 -13.39
CA ILE A 301 -0.49 -4.87 -14.08
C ILE A 301 -1.85 -4.25 -13.73
N LEU A 302 -1.96 -3.58 -12.57
CA LEU A 302 -3.15 -2.82 -12.21
C LEU A 302 -3.48 -1.71 -13.23
N ILE A 303 -2.48 -1.18 -13.91
CA ILE A 303 -2.65 -0.18 -14.99
C ILE A 303 -3.43 -0.76 -16.16
N SER A 304 -3.34 -2.07 -16.41
CA SER A 304 -4.02 -2.71 -17.53
C SER A 304 -5.55 -2.75 -17.37
N LEU A 305 -6.07 -2.76 -16.14
CA LEU A 305 -7.51 -2.94 -15.87
C LEU A 305 -8.41 -1.90 -16.59
N PRO A 306 -8.17 -0.58 -16.51
CA PRO A 306 -8.99 0.39 -17.21
C PRO A 306 -8.83 0.31 -18.74
N MET A 307 -7.71 -0.22 -19.25
CA MET A 307 -7.42 -0.34 -20.67
C MET A 307 -8.06 -1.55 -21.31
N THR A 308 -8.09 -2.69 -20.59
CA THR A 308 -8.54 -3.99 -21.11
C THR A 308 -10.04 -4.23 -20.90
N ASN A 309 -10.63 -3.61 -19.88
CA ASN A 309 -12.01 -3.89 -19.51
C ASN A 309 -13.01 -3.00 -20.27
N LYS A 310 -13.76 -3.61 -21.17
CA LYS A 310 -14.83 -2.98 -21.98
C LYS A 310 -16.24 -3.46 -21.57
N SER A 311 -16.41 -3.97 -20.32
CA SER A 311 -17.70 -4.48 -19.87
C SER A 311 -18.81 -3.42 -19.92
N LYS A 312 -20.02 -3.83 -20.33
CA LYS A 312 -21.21 -2.96 -20.44
C LYS A 312 -21.68 -2.48 -19.07
N ILE A 313 -21.68 -3.36 -18.06
CA ILE A 313 -22.07 -3.02 -16.69
C ILE A 313 -20.81 -2.75 -15.83
N GLN A 314 -20.87 -1.75 -14.98
CA GLN A 314 -19.70 -1.28 -14.23
C GLN A 314 -19.34 -2.13 -13.02
N SER A 315 -20.27 -2.83 -12.37
CA SER A 315 -19.99 -3.67 -11.19
C SER A 315 -19.82 -5.14 -11.58
N MET A 316 -19.01 -5.91 -10.88
CA MET A 316 -18.97 -7.38 -11.01
C MET A 316 -20.23 -8.06 -10.47
N LYS A 317 -21.10 -7.33 -9.76
CA LYS A 317 -22.33 -7.88 -9.16
C LYS A 317 -23.22 -8.62 -10.16
N PHE A 318 -23.15 -8.25 -11.44
CA PHE A 318 -23.91 -8.84 -12.53
C PHE A 318 -23.09 -9.79 -13.42
N TYR A 319 -21.86 -10.15 -13.00
CA TYR A 319 -20.94 -11.04 -13.70
C TYR A 319 -20.53 -12.19 -12.78
N PRO A 320 -21.34 -13.25 -12.65
CA PRO A 320 -21.12 -14.31 -11.64
C PRO A 320 -19.77 -15.02 -11.83
N ILE A 321 -19.35 -15.28 -13.07
CA ILE A 321 -18.04 -15.91 -13.35
C ILE A 321 -16.89 -15.01 -12.90
N ASN A 322 -16.98 -13.69 -13.16
CA ASN A 322 -15.95 -12.74 -12.73
C ASN A 322 -15.93 -12.56 -11.21
N GLN A 323 -17.08 -12.69 -10.52
CA GLN A 323 -17.10 -12.74 -9.05
C GLN A 323 -16.32 -13.95 -8.52
N PHE A 324 -16.58 -15.13 -9.05
CA PHE A 324 -15.84 -16.33 -8.67
C PHE A 324 -14.35 -16.16 -8.92
N MET A 325 -13.95 -15.66 -10.07
CA MET A 325 -12.55 -15.40 -10.40
C MET A 325 -11.90 -14.37 -9.47
N PHE A 326 -12.62 -13.33 -9.04
CA PHE A 326 -12.12 -12.35 -8.09
C PHE A 326 -11.81 -12.98 -6.72
N TRP A 327 -12.70 -13.82 -6.21
CA TRP A 327 -12.46 -14.49 -4.93
C TRP A 327 -11.32 -15.52 -5.02
N MET A 328 -11.21 -16.22 -6.13
CA MET A 328 -10.05 -17.09 -6.40
C MET A 328 -8.75 -16.28 -6.47
N PHE A 329 -8.76 -15.10 -7.10
CA PHE A 329 -7.60 -14.20 -7.11
C PHE A 329 -7.20 -13.75 -5.70
N LEU A 330 -8.16 -13.45 -4.82
CA LEU A 330 -7.87 -13.11 -3.43
C LEU A 330 -7.20 -14.28 -2.69
N ILE A 331 -7.69 -15.50 -2.90
CA ILE A 331 -7.05 -16.71 -2.35
C ILE A 331 -5.62 -16.87 -2.87
N ILE A 332 -5.39 -16.66 -4.16
CA ILE A 332 -4.05 -16.70 -4.76
C ILE A 332 -3.13 -15.67 -4.10
N MET A 333 -3.59 -14.45 -3.86
CA MET A 333 -2.83 -13.42 -3.15
C MET A 333 -2.42 -13.84 -1.73
N ILE A 334 -3.35 -14.44 -0.97
CA ILE A 334 -3.11 -14.94 0.39
C ILE A 334 -2.09 -16.09 0.35
N LEU A 335 -2.25 -17.03 -0.59
CA LEU A 335 -1.33 -18.15 -0.74
C LEU A 335 0.07 -17.71 -1.19
N LEU A 336 0.17 -16.72 -2.09
CA LEU A 336 1.45 -16.13 -2.47
C LEU A 336 2.13 -15.44 -1.27
N THR A 337 1.37 -14.74 -0.43
CA THR A 337 1.89 -14.16 0.80
C THR A 337 2.45 -15.24 1.72
N TRP A 338 1.74 -16.36 1.89
CA TRP A 338 2.21 -17.49 2.66
C TRP A 338 3.48 -18.14 2.06
N ILE A 339 3.53 -18.35 0.74
CA ILE A 339 4.71 -18.88 0.03
C ILE A 339 5.91 -17.94 0.18
N GLY A 340 5.69 -16.61 0.20
CA GLY A 340 6.75 -15.63 0.42
C GLY A 340 7.53 -15.83 1.72
N MET A 341 6.91 -16.41 2.75
CA MET A 341 7.52 -16.74 4.04
C MET A 341 8.21 -18.11 4.06
N ARG A 342 8.02 -18.96 3.05
CA ARG A 342 8.55 -20.33 3.06
C ARG A 342 9.96 -20.39 2.48
N PRO A 343 10.78 -21.41 2.89
CA PRO A 343 12.08 -21.64 2.31
C PRO A 343 11.98 -21.95 0.81
N VAL A 344 13.10 -21.78 0.08
CA VAL A 344 13.16 -22.03 -1.37
C VAL A 344 13.51 -23.49 -1.61
N GLU A 345 12.55 -24.39 -1.36
CA GLU A 345 12.65 -25.83 -1.51
C GLU A 345 11.31 -26.44 -1.95
N ASP A 346 11.33 -27.68 -2.42
CA ASP A 346 10.09 -28.38 -2.75
C ASP A 346 9.31 -28.73 -1.45
N PRO A 347 7.98 -28.61 -1.48
CA PRO A 347 7.08 -28.33 -2.61
C PRO A 347 6.82 -26.83 -2.89
N TYR A 348 7.44 -25.91 -2.14
CA TYR A 348 7.12 -24.48 -2.19
C TYR A 348 7.52 -23.80 -3.49
N ILE A 349 8.61 -24.28 -4.14
CA ILE A 349 9.06 -23.74 -5.44
C ILE A 349 7.97 -23.94 -6.49
N MET A 350 7.53 -25.18 -6.69
CA MET A 350 6.49 -25.52 -7.67
C MET A 350 5.17 -24.81 -7.36
N THR A 351 4.76 -24.78 -6.09
CA THR A 351 3.54 -24.07 -5.65
C THR A 351 3.61 -22.59 -5.97
N GLY A 352 4.75 -21.94 -5.70
CA GLY A 352 4.97 -20.54 -6.03
C GLY A 352 4.89 -20.25 -7.53
N GLN A 353 5.43 -21.12 -8.38
CA GLN A 353 5.36 -20.99 -9.83
C GLN A 353 3.93 -21.10 -10.35
N ILE A 354 3.15 -22.07 -9.86
CA ILE A 354 1.73 -22.25 -10.22
C ILE A 354 0.93 -21.02 -9.81
N LEU A 355 1.07 -20.58 -8.57
CA LEU A 355 0.32 -19.42 -8.05
C LEU A 355 0.70 -18.12 -8.78
N THR A 356 1.98 -17.94 -9.13
CA THR A 356 2.43 -16.79 -9.92
C THR A 356 1.81 -16.77 -11.31
N THR A 357 1.75 -17.94 -11.96
CA THR A 357 1.08 -18.07 -13.27
C THR A 357 -0.40 -17.73 -13.15
N LEU A 358 -1.10 -18.27 -12.16
CA LEU A 358 -2.52 -17.99 -11.92
C LEU A 358 -2.77 -16.51 -11.58
N TYR A 359 -1.85 -15.85 -10.86
CA TYR A 359 -1.91 -14.42 -10.57
C TYR A 359 -1.99 -13.58 -11.84
N PHE A 360 -1.09 -13.79 -12.78
CA PHE A 360 -1.07 -13.03 -14.04
C PHE A 360 -2.21 -13.44 -14.97
N LEU A 361 -2.59 -14.71 -15.01
CA LEU A 361 -3.70 -15.21 -15.80
C LEU A 361 -5.03 -14.56 -15.45
N TYR A 362 -5.26 -14.20 -14.18
CA TYR A 362 -6.46 -13.47 -13.77
C TYR A 362 -6.66 -12.20 -14.61
N PHE A 363 -5.63 -11.40 -14.79
CA PHE A 363 -5.71 -10.11 -15.52
C PHE A 363 -5.94 -10.31 -17.02
N ILE A 364 -5.51 -11.45 -17.58
CA ILE A 364 -5.70 -11.80 -18.98
C ILE A 364 -7.12 -12.35 -19.19
N ILE A 365 -7.56 -13.30 -18.36
CA ILE A 365 -8.82 -14.01 -18.54
C ILE A 365 -10.03 -13.14 -18.16
N ASN A 366 -9.91 -12.32 -17.12
CA ASN A 366 -11.03 -11.52 -16.61
C ASN A 366 -11.72 -10.62 -17.68
N PRO A 367 -11.01 -9.88 -18.56
CA PRO A 367 -11.64 -9.13 -19.65
C PRO A 367 -12.38 -10.00 -20.67
N PHE A 368 -11.83 -11.20 -20.99
CA PHE A 368 -12.49 -12.14 -21.88
C PHE A 368 -13.81 -12.64 -21.31
N MET A 369 -13.82 -13.01 -20.03
CA MET A 369 -15.03 -13.49 -19.36
C MET A 369 -16.09 -12.39 -19.29
N ASN A 370 -15.70 -11.14 -19.06
CA ASN A 370 -16.63 -10.00 -19.13
C ASN A 370 -17.28 -9.91 -20.53
N LYS A 371 -16.49 -10.00 -21.60
CA LYS A 371 -16.97 -9.90 -22.97
C LYS A 371 -17.88 -11.09 -23.34
N LEU A 372 -17.50 -12.31 -22.95
CA LEU A 372 -18.33 -13.50 -23.17
C LEU A 372 -19.69 -13.36 -22.46
N TRP A 373 -19.70 -12.92 -21.23
CA TRP A 373 -20.92 -12.70 -20.46
C TRP A 373 -21.82 -11.62 -21.09
N ASP A 374 -21.23 -10.49 -21.50
CA ASP A 374 -21.97 -9.44 -22.20
C ASP A 374 -22.61 -9.96 -23.51
N ASN A 375 -21.92 -10.81 -24.26
CA ASN A 375 -22.46 -11.39 -25.49
C ASN A 375 -23.58 -12.42 -25.25
N LEU A 376 -23.66 -12.98 -24.04
CA LEU A 376 -24.75 -13.91 -23.67
C LEU A 376 -26.01 -13.19 -23.20
N ILE A 377 -25.86 -11.98 -22.66
CA ILE A 377 -26.98 -11.22 -22.08
C ILE A 377 -27.55 -10.17 -23.06
N PHE A 378 -26.67 -9.57 -23.87
CA PHE A 378 -26.96 -8.46 -24.78
C PHE A 378 -26.65 -8.80 -26.23
#